data_5a631c06599112b23af9d7dc58b5d94e
#
_entry.id   5a631c06599112b23af9d7dc58b5d94e
#
_cell.length_a   1.000
_cell.length_b   1.000
_cell.length_c   1.000
_cell.angle_alpha   90.00
_cell.angle_beta   90.00
_cell.angle_gamma   90.00
#
_symmetry.space_group_name_H-M   'P 1'
#
loop_
_entity.id
_entity.type
_entity.pdbx_description
1 polymer ?
#
loop_
_entity_poly.entity_id
_entity_poly.type
_entity_poly.pdbx_seq_one_letter_code
_entity_poly.pdbx_strand_id
1 'polypeptide(L)'
;MSAPVLDERARAGHRRSPRGLVPPLPGEGDELQGEHRYRLGGVIGEGGAGRVHEAIRLDTSQRVAIKLLLEDAPRGARERTRLRARFRREMALCARLSHPHVVALLDSGETPDGLLFAVFEHVAGRTLRARLAADGALPAEATGALMAQVLDGLAHAHANGVVHRDLKPQNVMVTTLDGEPCAKILDFGIGALLPDARAADELTLTATTEVLGSPQYCAPEQLRGEPPTAKSDFYAWGLMVIECLTGHPVMQGASVADVLYQHLSPVDVALPPAIAAHPLGDVLRDALNKDPRLRAESAQALANRFRAIHFPALVGGLRYGRRAQAEPGVAYREPGRTIAPDAPVGRRQVTALCCRVTVVATGAQPDDAAAAEEALDAFHAQWLTRCSDIAVRYGGHVAGALGDTLLVYFGYPEGIDRPAQRACRAALEMTRHAGQPADAPCSPGAGASAPAWRIEIAGAIHVGTALANARGASGGAIASAAVGLQRIAPPGGILLSDEAARALERHVDAAATPLVFAAPGAAPQPVRELLGERYERGPFESLELGDAAPI
;
A
#
# COMPACT_ATOMS: atom_id res chain seq x y z
N MET A 1 22.90 -78.01 -0.09
CA MET A 1 22.89 -77.15 1.11
C MET A 1 22.80 -75.70 0.61
N SER A 2 21.63 -75.22 0.53
CA SER A 2 21.33 -73.85 -0.01
C SER A 2 21.06 -72.90 1.17
N ALA A 3 21.76 -71.78 1.20
CA ALA A 3 21.50 -70.69 2.14
C ALA A 3 20.37 -69.77 1.63
N PRO A 4 19.54 -69.21 2.50
CA PRO A 4 18.43 -68.38 2.07
C PRO A 4 18.85 -66.92 1.80
N VAL A 5 18.29 -66.38 0.73
CA VAL A 5 18.33 -64.97 0.33
C VAL A 5 17.48 -64.17 1.33
N LEU A 6 18.09 -63.24 2.06
CA LEU A 6 17.41 -62.29 2.94
C LEU A 6 16.89 -61.10 2.11
N ASP A 7 15.61 -60.85 2.29
CA ASP A 7 14.80 -59.76 1.71
C ASP A 7 15.26 -58.37 2.24
N GLU A 8 15.80 -57.54 1.35
CA GLU A 8 16.32 -56.19 1.60
C GLU A 8 15.27 -55.10 1.32
N ARG A 9 14.04 -55.30 1.81
CA ARG A 9 12.96 -54.31 1.67
C ARG A 9 12.30 -53.98 3.00
N ALA A 10 13.04 -53.40 3.94
CA ALA A 10 12.40 -52.68 5.08
C ALA A 10 13.42 -51.89 5.89
N ARG A 11 13.93 -50.79 5.37
CA ARG A 11 14.52 -49.69 6.18
C ARG A 11 14.49 -48.38 5.39
N ALA A 12 13.29 -47.84 5.09
CA ALA A 12 13.13 -46.44 4.81
C ALA A 12 13.23 -45.67 6.14
N GLY A 13 14.47 -45.40 6.56
CA GLY A 13 14.76 -44.56 7.72
C GLY A 13 14.30 -43.12 7.41
N HIS A 14 13.44 -42.60 8.28
CA HIS A 14 13.12 -41.17 8.34
C HIS A 14 14.43 -40.40 8.55
N ARG A 15 14.98 -39.86 7.47
CA ARG A 15 16.03 -38.85 7.55
C ARG A 15 15.36 -37.56 8.07
N ARG A 16 15.61 -37.23 9.32
CA ARG A 16 15.35 -35.89 9.85
C ARG A 16 16.16 -34.90 9.02
N SER A 17 15.47 -34.10 8.21
CA SER A 17 16.07 -32.97 7.47
C SER A 17 16.74 -31.99 8.44
N PRO A 18 17.90 -31.43 8.09
CA PRO A 18 18.54 -30.39 8.90
C PRO A 18 17.66 -29.17 8.96
N ARG A 19 17.54 -28.57 10.14
CA ARG A 19 16.78 -27.33 10.41
C ARG A 19 17.31 -26.22 9.50
N GLY A 20 16.45 -25.65 8.63
CA GLY A 20 16.72 -24.38 7.99
C GLY A 20 16.52 -24.26 6.48
N LEU A 21 16.18 -25.34 5.73
CA LEU A 21 15.81 -25.18 4.32
C LEU A 21 14.28 -25.11 4.19
N VAL A 22 13.80 -24.01 3.59
CA VAL A 22 12.42 -23.92 3.09
C VAL A 22 12.25 -25.03 2.05
N PRO A 23 11.24 -25.92 2.16
CA PRO A 23 11.03 -26.96 1.17
C PRO A 23 10.79 -26.32 -0.20
N PRO A 24 11.30 -26.94 -1.29
CA PRO A 24 11.04 -26.45 -2.63
C PRO A 24 9.54 -26.43 -2.88
N LEU A 25 9.07 -25.36 -3.54
CA LEU A 25 7.67 -25.24 -3.91
C LEU A 25 7.28 -26.36 -4.86
N PRO A 26 6.04 -26.90 -4.75
CA PRO A 26 5.51 -27.82 -5.73
C PRO A 26 5.58 -27.22 -7.14
N GLY A 27 6.03 -28.03 -8.11
CA GLY A 27 6.23 -27.64 -9.48
C GLY A 27 5.39 -28.46 -10.46
N GLU A 28 5.66 -28.27 -11.74
CA GLU A 28 4.99 -29.03 -12.81
C GLU A 28 5.19 -30.54 -12.65
N GLY A 29 4.09 -31.29 -12.72
CA GLY A 29 4.05 -32.74 -12.55
C GLY A 29 3.77 -33.21 -11.11
N ASP A 30 3.93 -32.34 -10.10
CA ASP A 30 3.64 -32.69 -8.71
C ASP A 30 2.13 -32.83 -8.48
N GLU A 31 1.77 -33.68 -7.53
CA GLU A 31 0.38 -33.91 -7.15
C GLU A 31 0.06 -33.24 -5.81
N LEU A 32 -1.07 -32.54 -5.77
CA LEU A 32 -1.64 -31.95 -4.57
C LEU A 32 -2.90 -32.70 -4.16
N GLN A 33 -3.08 -32.86 -2.85
CA GLN A 33 -4.24 -33.49 -2.25
C GLN A 33 -5.05 -32.46 -1.45
N GLY A 34 -6.23 -32.11 -1.94
CA GLY A 34 -7.29 -31.41 -1.21
C GLY A 34 -8.43 -32.37 -0.92
N GLU A 35 -9.67 -31.92 -1.13
CA GLU A 35 -10.83 -32.82 -1.20
C GLU A 35 -10.69 -33.80 -2.37
N HIS A 36 -10.06 -33.32 -3.46
CA HIS A 36 -9.72 -34.08 -4.64
C HIS A 36 -8.19 -34.10 -4.87
N ARG A 37 -7.76 -34.90 -5.87
CA ARG A 37 -6.35 -34.96 -6.28
C ARG A 37 -6.15 -34.13 -7.55
N TYR A 38 -5.07 -33.38 -7.57
CA TYR A 38 -4.71 -32.48 -8.66
C TYR A 38 -3.28 -32.71 -9.09
N ARG A 39 -3.03 -32.67 -10.41
CA ARG A 39 -1.67 -32.66 -10.97
C ARG A 39 -1.38 -31.28 -11.49
N LEU A 40 -0.31 -30.66 -10.97
CA LEU A 40 0.16 -29.35 -11.39
C LEU A 40 0.69 -29.38 -12.81
N GLY A 41 0.34 -28.39 -13.58
CA GLY A 41 0.92 -28.04 -14.88
C GLY A 41 1.82 -26.81 -14.76
N GLY A 42 2.01 -26.12 -15.88
CA GLY A 42 2.82 -24.91 -15.95
C GLY A 42 2.31 -23.77 -15.08
N VAL A 43 3.22 -22.85 -14.72
CA VAL A 43 2.87 -21.61 -14.02
C VAL A 43 2.16 -20.67 -14.98
N ILE A 44 0.98 -20.19 -14.61
CA ILE A 44 0.17 -19.24 -15.39
C ILE A 44 0.14 -17.83 -14.77
N GLY A 45 0.64 -17.69 -13.53
CA GLY A 45 0.77 -16.41 -12.84
C GLY A 45 1.67 -16.50 -11.63
N GLU A 46 2.42 -15.43 -11.36
CA GLU A 46 3.27 -15.30 -10.18
C GLU A 46 3.16 -13.86 -9.65
N GLY A 47 3.11 -13.70 -8.34
CA GLY A 47 3.03 -12.39 -7.70
C GLY A 47 3.20 -12.48 -6.20
N GLY A 48 3.24 -11.35 -5.51
CA GLY A 48 3.48 -11.29 -4.08
C GLY A 48 2.48 -12.08 -3.21
N ALA A 49 1.31 -12.46 -3.75
CA ALA A 49 0.33 -13.28 -3.03
C ALA A 49 0.53 -14.79 -3.22
N GLY A 50 1.44 -15.21 -4.12
CA GLY A 50 1.65 -16.62 -4.41
C GLY A 50 1.86 -16.91 -5.89
N ARG A 51 1.93 -18.20 -6.21
CA ARG A 51 2.10 -18.71 -7.55
C ARG A 51 0.83 -19.43 -8.00
N VAL A 52 0.39 -19.17 -9.23
CA VAL A 52 -0.80 -19.81 -9.83
C VAL A 52 -0.34 -20.79 -10.91
N HIS A 53 -0.75 -22.03 -10.75
CA HIS A 53 -0.51 -23.09 -11.73
C HIS A 53 -1.80 -23.43 -12.48
N GLU A 54 -1.69 -23.75 -13.76
CA GLU A 54 -2.67 -24.59 -14.41
C GLU A 54 -2.57 -25.99 -13.78
N ALA A 55 -3.68 -26.69 -13.63
CA ALA A 55 -3.68 -28.05 -13.10
C ALA A 55 -4.84 -28.88 -13.67
N ILE A 56 -4.75 -30.19 -13.48
CA ILE A 56 -5.79 -31.14 -13.88
C ILE A 56 -6.27 -31.86 -12.64
N ARG A 57 -7.57 -31.84 -12.40
CA ARG A 57 -8.24 -32.67 -11.41
C ARG A 57 -8.26 -34.12 -11.92
N LEU A 58 -7.66 -35.06 -11.16
CA LEU A 58 -7.33 -36.40 -11.64
C LEU A 58 -8.56 -37.32 -11.82
N ASP A 59 -9.64 -37.13 -11.07
CA ASP A 59 -10.85 -37.95 -11.14
C ASP A 59 -11.77 -37.59 -12.32
N THR A 60 -11.78 -36.31 -12.74
CA THR A 60 -12.69 -35.81 -13.80
C THR A 60 -11.95 -35.32 -15.03
N SER A 61 -10.64 -35.23 -15.01
CA SER A 61 -9.80 -34.59 -16.05
C SER A 61 -10.16 -33.11 -16.28
N GLN A 62 -10.83 -32.48 -15.34
CA GLN A 62 -11.18 -31.06 -15.40
C GLN A 62 -9.94 -30.19 -15.26
N ARG A 63 -9.79 -29.17 -16.14
CA ARG A 63 -8.77 -28.14 -16.00
C ARG A 63 -9.18 -27.17 -14.88
N VAL A 64 -8.24 -26.86 -14.01
CA VAL A 64 -8.41 -25.95 -12.87
C VAL A 64 -7.22 -25.00 -12.76
N ALA A 65 -7.36 -23.92 -12.02
CA ALA A 65 -6.27 -23.04 -11.63
C ALA A 65 -5.99 -23.22 -10.13
N ILE A 66 -4.75 -23.48 -9.76
CA ILE A 66 -4.35 -23.68 -8.36
C ILE A 66 -3.41 -22.59 -7.94
N LYS A 67 -3.81 -21.83 -6.92
CA LYS A 67 -3.01 -20.79 -6.30
C LYS A 67 -2.35 -21.34 -5.05
N LEU A 68 -1.01 -21.40 -5.08
CA LEU A 68 -0.16 -21.73 -3.94
C LEU A 68 0.15 -20.42 -3.19
N LEU A 69 -0.14 -20.39 -1.87
CA LEU A 69 0.14 -19.22 -1.04
C LEU A 69 1.56 -19.30 -0.52
N LEU A 70 2.40 -18.34 -0.90
CA LEU A 70 3.80 -18.28 -0.47
C LEU A 70 3.89 -17.67 0.94
N GLU A 71 4.66 -18.30 1.82
CA GLU A 71 5.06 -17.73 3.10
C GLU A 71 6.43 -17.05 2.94
N ASP A 72 6.48 -15.73 3.02
CA ASP A 72 7.72 -14.96 2.79
C ASP A 72 8.75 -15.07 3.91
N ALA A 73 8.41 -15.64 5.08
CA ALA A 73 9.33 -15.81 6.20
C ALA A 73 8.95 -17.01 7.09
N PRO A 74 9.92 -17.63 7.79
CA PRO A 74 9.64 -18.68 8.76
C PRO A 74 8.88 -18.12 9.95
N ARG A 75 7.57 -18.36 9.98
CA ARG A 75 6.66 -17.90 11.03
C ARG A 75 6.66 -18.83 12.22
N GLY A 76 6.46 -18.27 13.41
CA GLY A 76 6.27 -19.05 14.63
C GLY A 76 5.02 -19.95 14.55
N ALA A 77 4.96 -21.01 15.37
CA ALA A 77 3.86 -21.99 15.35
C ALA A 77 2.47 -21.32 15.59
N ARG A 78 2.40 -20.31 16.45
CA ARG A 78 1.15 -19.56 16.74
C ARG A 78 0.67 -18.78 15.53
N GLU A 79 1.56 -18.12 14.83
CA GLU A 79 1.25 -17.32 13.64
C GLU A 79 0.77 -18.19 12.48
N ARG A 80 1.41 -19.35 12.26
CA ARG A 80 0.92 -20.35 11.28
C ARG A 80 -0.49 -20.84 11.62
N THR A 81 -0.79 -21.07 12.89
CA THR A 81 -2.14 -21.49 13.32
C THR A 81 -3.19 -20.40 13.02
N ARG A 82 -2.86 -19.13 13.27
CA ARG A 82 -3.73 -17.98 12.94
C ARG A 82 -3.94 -17.85 11.43
N LEU A 83 -2.87 -17.96 10.63
CA LEU A 83 -2.95 -17.90 9.17
C LEU A 83 -3.85 -19.00 8.61
N ARG A 84 -3.69 -20.25 9.09
CA ARG A 84 -4.55 -21.37 8.69
C ARG A 84 -6.02 -21.15 9.05
N ALA A 85 -6.29 -20.64 10.26
CA ALA A 85 -7.65 -20.34 10.69
C ALA A 85 -8.28 -19.23 9.81
N ARG A 86 -7.54 -18.17 9.51
CA ARG A 86 -7.94 -17.09 8.62
C ARG A 86 -8.18 -17.62 7.20
N PHE A 87 -7.25 -18.42 6.67
CA PHE A 87 -7.41 -19.06 5.36
C PHE A 87 -8.70 -19.87 5.27
N ARG A 88 -8.96 -20.76 6.20
CA ARG A 88 -10.18 -21.58 6.21
C ARG A 88 -11.44 -20.73 6.24
N ARG A 89 -11.43 -19.64 7.03
CA ARG A 89 -12.57 -18.70 7.11
C ARG A 89 -12.79 -17.99 5.75
N GLU A 90 -11.76 -17.45 5.14
CA GLU A 90 -11.86 -16.75 3.85
C GLU A 90 -12.31 -17.73 2.74
N MET A 91 -11.74 -18.94 2.69
CA MET A 91 -12.18 -19.97 1.73
C MET A 91 -13.64 -20.38 1.93
N ALA A 92 -14.09 -20.50 3.18
CA ALA A 92 -15.50 -20.79 3.46
C ALA A 92 -16.45 -19.66 3.00
N LEU A 93 -16.01 -18.41 3.03
CA LEU A 93 -16.77 -17.28 2.50
C LEU A 93 -16.75 -17.30 0.97
N CYS A 94 -15.58 -17.49 0.35
CA CYS A 94 -15.45 -17.57 -1.12
C CYS A 94 -16.25 -18.73 -1.73
N ALA A 95 -16.34 -19.87 -1.04
CA ALA A 95 -17.13 -21.03 -1.49
C ALA A 95 -18.64 -20.76 -1.60
N ARG A 96 -19.15 -19.68 -0.99
CA ARG A 96 -20.54 -19.24 -1.12
C ARG A 96 -20.80 -18.41 -2.38
N LEU A 97 -19.75 -17.96 -3.04
CA LEU A 97 -19.87 -17.11 -4.23
C LEU A 97 -20.15 -17.99 -5.45
N SER A 98 -21.35 -17.89 -5.99
CA SER A 98 -21.76 -18.55 -7.23
C SER A 98 -22.39 -17.51 -8.15
N HIS A 99 -21.60 -17.00 -9.10
CA HIS A 99 -22.03 -15.93 -10.00
C HIS A 99 -21.26 -15.99 -11.33
N PRO A 100 -21.88 -15.73 -12.50
CA PRO A 100 -21.21 -15.82 -13.80
C PRO A 100 -19.99 -14.90 -13.91
N HIS A 101 -19.97 -13.78 -13.18
CA HIS A 101 -18.89 -12.78 -13.19
C HIS A 101 -17.94 -12.88 -11.98
N VAL A 102 -17.96 -13.99 -11.24
CA VAL A 102 -17.02 -14.30 -10.16
C VAL A 102 -16.41 -15.67 -10.44
N VAL A 103 -15.10 -15.81 -10.29
CA VAL A 103 -14.42 -17.10 -10.39
C VAL A 103 -14.89 -18.03 -9.27
N ALA A 104 -15.28 -19.27 -9.61
CA ALA A 104 -15.73 -20.24 -8.62
C ALA A 104 -14.54 -20.86 -7.89
N LEU A 105 -14.57 -20.87 -6.56
CA LEU A 105 -13.70 -21.68 -5.72
C LEU A 105 -14.23 -23.13 -5.74
N LEU A 106 -13.40 -24.08 -6.16
CA LEU A 106 -13.76 -25.49 -6.29
C LEU A 106 -13.28 -26.34 -5.12
N ASP A 107 -12.12 -25.97 -4.53
CA ASP A 107 -11.51 -26.72 -3.43
C ASP A 107 -10.43 -25.85 -2.74
N SER A 108 -10.00 -26.25 -1.58
CA SER A 108 -8.87 -25.65 -0.88
C SER A 108 -8.21 -26.67 0.06
N GLY A 109 -6.93 -26.53 0.30
CA GLY A 109 -6.23 -27.50 1.12
C GLY A 109 -4.91 -26.99 1.66
N GLU A 110 -4.20 -27.92 2.31
CA GLU A 110 -2.89 -27.72 2.86
C GLU A 110 -2.01 -28.92 2.50
N THR A 111 -0.82 -28.69 1.97
CA THR A 111 0.12 -29.76 1.66
C THR A 111 0.68 -30.37 2.96
N PRO A 112 1.30 -31.59 2.90
CA PRO A 112 1.95 -32.18 4.07
C PRO A 112 3.02 -31.29 4.71
N ASP A 113 3.65 -30.44 3.92
CA ASP A 113 4.69 -29.48 4.37
C ASP A 113 4.09 -28.17 4.91
N GLY A 114 2.75 -28.04 4.91
CA GLY A 114 2.03 -26.91 5.48
C GLY A 114 1.74 -25.76 4.53
N LEU A 115 2.02 -25.91 3.23
CA LEU A 115 1.70 -24.90 2.21
C LEU A 115 0.19 -24.89 1.93
N LEU A 116 -0.42 -23.72 2.02
CA LEU A 116 -1.84 -23.52 1.75
C LEU A 116 -2.08 -23.35 0.25
N PHE A 117 -3.17 -23.92 -0.26
CA PHE A 117 -3.55 -23.75 -1.66
C PHE A 117 -5.07 -23.61 -1.84
N ALA A 118 -5.48 -22.91 -2.89
CA ALA A 118 -6.86 -22.76 -3.30
C ALA A 118 -7.01 -23.17 -4.77
N VAL A 119 -8.08 -23.89 -5.09
CA VAL A 119 -8.39 -24.42 -6.42
C VAL A 119 -9.59 -23.70 -6.98
N PHE A 120 -9.41 -23.07 -8.12
CA PHE A 120 -10.44 -22.31 -8.83
C PHE A 120 -10.79 -22.94 -10.17
N GLU A 121 -11.95 -22.60 -10.70
CA GLU A 121 -12.26 -22.90 -12.10
C GLU A 121 -11.18 -22.29 -13.01
N HIS A 122 -10.79 -23.02 -14.04
CA HIS A 122 -9.90 -22.49 -15.08
C HIS A 122 -10.70 -21.63 -16.05
N VAL A 123 -10.41 -20.32 -16.09
CA VAL A 123 -11.05 -19.38 -16.99
C VAL A 123 -10.16 -19.17 -18.22
N ALA A 124 -10.59 -19.66 -19.37
CA ALA A 124 -9.90 -19.40 -20.63
C ALA A 124 -10.12 -17.95 -21.06
N GLY A 125 -9.03 -17.21 -21.35
CA GLY A 125 -9.12 -15.80 -21.73
C GLY A 125 -7.84 -15.03 -21.46
N ARG A 126 -7.97 -13.72 -21.38
CA ARG A 126 -6.88 -12.81 -21.01
C ARG A 126 -7.31 -11.92 -19.85
N THR A 127 -6.39 -11.56 -18.99
CA THR A 127 -6.68 -10.54 -17.97
C THR A 127 -6.99 -9.20 -18.65
N LEU A 128 -7.82 -8.38 -18.01
CA LEU A 128 -8.10 -7.03 -18.51
C LEU A 128 -6.81 -6.22 -18.67
N ARG A 129 -5.80 -6.43 -17.80
CA ARG A 129 -4.46 -5.84 -17.93
C ARG A 129 -3.80 -6.25 -19.24
N ALA A 130 -3.77 -7.54 -19.55
CA ALA A 130 -3.17 -8.05 -20.79
C ALA A 130 -3.91 -7.55 -22.02
N ARG A 131 -5.23 -7.39 -21.94
CA ARG A 131 -6.05 -6.83 -23.01
C ARG A 131 -5.74 -5.35 -23.24
N LEU A 132 -5.70 -4.54 -22.17
CA LEU A 132 -5.35 -3.12 -22.26
C LEU A 132 -3.92 -2.90 -22.77
N ALA A 133 -2.98 -3.78 -22.40
CA ALA A 133 -1.60 -3.71 -22.91
C ALA A 133 -1.51 -4.01 -24.42
N ALA A 134 -2.35 -4.92 -24.92
CA ALA A 134 -2.36 -5.32 -26.33
C ALA A 134 -3.19 -4.36 -27.21
N ASP A 135 -4.37 -3.98 -26.74
CA ASP A 135 -5.38 -3.30 -27.55
C ASP A 135 -5.40 -1.78 -27.27
N GLY A 136 -4.80 -1.31 -26.16
CA GLY A 136 -4.92 0.06 -25.66
C GLY A 136 -6.30 0.33 -25.07
N ALA A 137 -6.83 1.52 -25.33
CA ALA A 137 -8.17 1.93 -24.88
C ALA A 137 -9.26 1.04 -25.50
N LEU A 138 -10.22 0.62 -24.70
CA LEU A 138 -11.37 -0.14 -25.17
C LEU A 138 -12.47 0.80 -25.72
N PRO A 139 -13.29 0.33 -26.66
CA PRO A 139 -14.49 1.04 -27.08
C PRO A 139 -15.41 1.33 -25.88
N ALA A 140 -16.06 2.49 -25.88
CA ALA A 140 -16.90 2.92 -24.77
C ALA A 140 -18.02 1.92 -24.44
N GLU A 141 -18.69 1.38 -25.46
CA GLU A 141 -19.74 0.36 -25.28
C GLU A 141 -19.19 -0.93 -24.67
N ALA A 142 -18.03 -1.40 -25.15
CA ALA A 142 -17.37 -2.60 -24.60
C ALA A 142 -16.94 -2.38 -23.15
N THR A 143 -16.44 -1.17 -22.83
CA THR A 143 -16.12 -0.78 -21.45
C THR A 143 -17.38 -0.80 -20.58
N GLY A 144 -18.49 -0.20 -21.08
CA GLY A 144 -19.77 -0.19 -20.40
C GLY A 144 -20.27 -1.60 -20.07
N ALA A 145 -20.26 -2.50 -21.07
CA ALA A 145 -20.68 -3.88 -20.88
C ALA A 145 -19.81 -4.65 -19.86
N LEU A 146 -18.48 -4.60 -20.01
CA LEU A 146 -17.56 -5.33 -19.12
C LEU A 146 -17.61 -4.78 -17.68
N MET A 147 -17.63 -3.45 -17.51
CA MET A 147 -17.60 -2.85 -16.19
C MET A 147 -18.94 -2.94 -15.45
N ALA A 148 -20.06 -3.08 -16.15
CA ALA A 148 -21.35 -3.43 -15.56
C ALA A 148 -21.34 -4.87 -15.01
N GLN A 149 -20.76 -5.81 -15.75
CA GLN A 149 -20.60 -7.20 -15.30
C GLN A 149 -19.70 -7.31 -14.05
N VAL A 150 -18.64 -6.48 -13.97
CA VAL A 150 -17.80 -6.41 -12.76
C VAL A 150 -18.63 -5.91 -11.57
N LEU A 151 -19.48 -4.90 -11.74
CA LEU A 151 -20.37 -4.43 -10.66
C LEU A 151 -21.37 -5.50 -10.22
N ASP A 152 -21.88 -6.33 -11.14
CA ASP A 152 -22.77 -7.44 -10.79
C ASP A 152 -22.07 -8.49 -9.92
N GLY A 153 -20.83 -8.84 -10.30
CA GLY A 153 -20.00 -9.73 -9.49
C GLY A 153 -19.70 -9.16 -8.11
N LEU A 154 -19.37 -7.85 -8.02
CA LEU A 154 -19.16 -7.16 -6.75
C LEU A 154 -20.44 -7.10 -5.91
N ALA A 155 -21.59 -6.80 -6.51
CA ALA A 155 -22.87 -6.78 -5.79
C ALA A 155 -23.21 -8.14 -5.17
N HIS A 156 -22.98 -9.24 -5.92
CA HIS A 156 -23.15 -10.59 -5.39
C HIS A 156 -22.19 -10.90 -4.24
N ALA A 157 -20.91 -10.54 -4.36
CA ALA A 157 -19.91 -10.78 -3.32
C ALA A 157 -20.22 -9.98 -2.06
N HIS A 158 -20.52 -8.68 -2.18
CA HIS A 158 -20.85 -7.81 -1.06
C HIS A 158 -22.13 -8.25 -0.32
N ALA A 159 -23.15 -8.72 -1.05
CA ALA A 159 -24.37 -9.31 -0.44
C ALA A 159 -24.06 -10.57 0.39
N ASN A 160 -23.00 -11.30 0.07
CA ASN A 160 -22.51 -12.45 0.83
C ASN A 160 -21.43 -12.09 1.88
N GLY A 161 -21.21 -10.79 2.14
CA GLY A 161 -20.26 -10.31 3.14
C GLY A 161 -18.79 -10.41 2.70
N VAL A 162 -18.52 -10.58 1.41
CA VAL A 162 -17.16 -10.68 0.86
C VAL A 162 -16.78 -9.38 0.15
N VAL A 163 -15.71 -8.74 0.58
CA VAL A 163 -15.10 -7.56 -0.05
C VAL A 163 -13.86 -8.01 -0.80
N HIS A 164 -13.63 -7.48 -2.01
CA HIS A 164 -12.51 -7.91 -2.85
C HIS A 164 -11.15 -7.41 -2.33
N ARG A 165 -11.06 -6.14 -1.95
CA ARG A 165 -9.89 -5.46 -1.33
C ARG A 165 -8.68 -5.20 -2.25
N ASP A 166 -8.54 -5.93 -3.35
CA ASP A 166 -7.43 -5.79 -4.33
C ASP A 166 -7.97 -5.84 -5.77
N LEU A 167 -9.05 -5.08 -6.03
CA LEU A 167 -9.63 -5.01 -7.37
C LEU A 167 -8.72 -4.21 -8.31
N LYS A 168 -8.34 -4.83 -9.43
CA LYS A 168 -7.44 -4.24 -10.43
C LYS A 168 -7.55 -4.99 -11.76
N PRO A 169 -7.08 -4.44 -12.90
CA PRO A 169 -7.19 -5.11 -14.20
C PRO A 169 -6.54 -6.48 -14.30
N GLN A 170 -5.55 -6.78 -13.45
CA GLN A 170 -4.93 -8.12 -13.38
C GLN A 170 -5.89 -9.15 -12.79
N ASN A 171 -6.81 -8.71 -11.92
CA ASN A 171 -7.76 -9.56 -11.21
C ASN A 171 -9.14 -9.61 -11.89
N VAL A 172 -9.23 -9.18 -13.15
CA VAL A 172 -10.41 -9.32 -13.99
C VAL A 172 -10.02 -10.07 -15.25
N MET A 173 -10.57 -11.29 -15.43
CA MET A 173 -10.41 -12.07 -16.65
C MET A 173 -11.49 -11.67 -17.65
N VAL A 174 -11.12 -11.49 -18.91
CA VAL A 174 -12.04 -11.29 -20.02
C VAL A 174 -12.01 -12.56 -20.87
N THR A 175 -13.14 -13.23 -20.91
CA THR A 175 -13.40 -14.44 -21.70
C THR A 175 -14.52 -14.18 -22.70
N THR A 176 -14.92 -15.19 -23.45
CA THR A 176 -16.07 -15.16 -24.34
C THR A 176 -17.08 -16.21 -23.89
N LEU A 177 -18.30 -15.81 -23.66
CA LEU A 177 -19.41 -16.68 -23.32
C LEU A 177 -20.50 -16.46 -24.38
N ASP A 178 -20.92 -17.51 -25.05
CA ASP A 178 -21.92 -17.48 -26.14
C ASP A 178 -21.63 -16.43 -27.25
N GLY A 179 -20.33 -16.20 -27.51
CA GLY A 179 -19.88 -15.24 -28.53
C GLY A 179 -19.70 -13.81 -28.01
N GLU A 180 -20.16 -13.51 -26.79
CA GLU A 180 -20.08 -12.18 -26.18
C GLU A 180 -18.95 -12.08 -25.14
N PRO A 181 -18.30 -10.90 -25.01
CA PRO A 181 -17.29 -10.67 -23.97
C PRO A 181 -17.88 -10.81 -22.56
N CYS A 182 -17.25 -11.65 -21.75
CA CYS A 182 -17.64 -11.89 -20.36
C CYS A 182 -16.50 -11.58 -19.41
N ALA A 183 -16.75 -10.73 -18.40
CA ALA A 183 -15.82 -10.44 -17.33
C ALA A 183 -16.01 -11.44 -16.17
N LYS A 184 -14.91 -11.97 -15.63
CA LYS A 184 -14.88 -12.74 -14.39
C LYS A 184 -13.86 -12.14 -13.42
N ILE A 185 -14.30 -11.84 -12.22
CA ILE A 185 -13.44 -11.33 -11.14
C ILE A 185 -12.72 -12.51 -10.49
N LEU A 186 -11.40 -12.37 -10.37
CA LEU A 186 -10.50 -13.36 -9.77
C LEU A 186 -10.14 -12.95 -8.34
N ASP A 187 -9.62 -13.90 -7.54
CA ASP A 187 -8.89 -13.65 -6.29
C ASP A 187 -9.67 -12.94 -5.16
N PHE A 188 -10.97 -13.19 -5.00
CA PHE A 188 -11.72 -12.71 -3.85
C PHE A 188 -11.10 -13.21 -2.53
N GLY A 189 -10.93 -12.28 -1.56
CA GLY A 189 -10.57 -12.60 -0.17
C GLY A 189 -9.13 -13.07 0.07
N ILE A 190 -8.40 -13.49 -0.97
CA ILE A 190 -7.03 -14.01 -0.81
C ILE A 190 -6.05 -12.89 -0.39
N GLY A 191 -6.28 -11.65 -0.81
CA GLY A 191 -5.52 -10.49 -0.36
C GLY A 191 -5.59 -10.25 1.16
N ALA A 192 -6.67 -10.70 1.80
CA ALA A 192 -6.84 -10.61 3.25
C ALA A 192 -6.03 -11.66 4.03
N LEU A 193 -5.57 -12.72 3.37
CA LEU A 193 -4.80 -13.80 4.00
C LEU A 193 -3.34 -13.46 4.20
N LEU A 194 -2.83 -12.55 3.40
CA LEU A 194 -1.52 -11.97 3.62
C LEU A 194 -1.68 -11.04 4.83
N PRO A 195 -0.83 -11.16 5.87
CA PRO A 195 -0.97 -10.31 7.04
C PRO A 195 -0.96 -8.85 6.66
N ASP A 196 -1.54 -8.03 7.53
CA ASP A 196 -1.41 -6.58 7.49
C ASP A 196 0.07 -6.11 7.51
N ALA A 197 1.03 -7.04 7.59
CA ALA A 197 2.44 -6.84 7.24
C ALA A 197 2.66 -6.20 5.85
N ARG A 198 1.71 -6.33 4.92
CA ARG A 198 1.67 -5.48 3.72
C ARG A 198 1.36 -4.01 4.03
N ALA A 199 0.70 -3.73 5.13
CA ALA A 199 0.50 -2.36 5.57
C ALA A 199 1.73 -1.80 6.30
N ALA A 200 2.49 -2.62 7.01
CA ALA A 200 3.55 -2.13 7.90
C ALA A 200 4.99 -2.37 7.38
N ASP A 201 5.32 -3.55 6.84
CA ASP A 201 6.73 -3.87 6.59
C ASP A 201 7.15 -3.98 5.11
N GLU A 202 6.22 -4.07 4.16
CA GLU A 202 6.55 -4.37 2.75
C GLU A 202 6.08 -3.37 1.70
N LEU A 203 5.61 -2.19 2.06
CA LEU A 203 5.67 -1.08 1.13
C LEU A 203 7.13 -0.67 0.94
N THR A 204 7.88 -1.61 0.33
CA THR A 204 9.23 -1.34 -0.15
C THR A 204 9.10 -0.32 -1.28
N LEU A 205 9.15 0.95 -0.93
CA LEU A 205 9.11 2.10 -1.87
C LEU A 205 10.25 2.08 -2.92
N THR A 206 11.09 1.06 -2.86
CA THR A 206 12.18 0.80 -3.84
C THR A 206 12.01 -0.50 -4.60
N ALA A 207 11.00 -1.33 -4.29
CA ALA A 207 10.68 -2.45 -5.17
C ALA A 207 10.15 -1.88 -6.49
N THR A 208 10.68 -2.40 -7.59
CA THR A 208 10.10 -2.20 -8.91
C THR A 208 8.58 -2.44 -8.82
N THR A 209 7.80 -1.71 -9.59
CA THR A 209 6.33 -1.70 -9.64
C THR A 209 5.68 -3.09 -9.64
N GLU A 210 6.43 -4.16 -9.79
CA GLU A 210 6.00 -5.55 -9.83
C GLU A 210 5.89 -6.23 -8.44
N VAL A 211 6.58 -5.75 -7.42
CA VAL A 211 6.62 -6.37 -6.06
C VAL A 211 5.60 -5.75 -5.11
N LEU A 212 5.20 -4.50 -5.30
CA LEU A 212 4.06 -3.93 -4.61
C LEU A 212 2.79 -4.26 -5.39
N GLY A 213 1.86 -4.99 -4.79
CA GLY A 213 0.51 -5.10 -5.35
C GLY A 213 0.05 -3.71 -5.77
N SER A 214 -0.31 -3.52 -7.03
CA SER A 214 -0.41 -2.24 -7.74
C SER A 214 -1.06 -1.13 -6.91
N PRO A 215 -0.33 -0.20 -6.28
CA PRO A 215 -0.89 0.86 -5.44
C PRO A 215 -1.82 1.79 -6.23
N GLN A 216 -1.78 1.68 -7.56
CA GLN A 216 -2.56 2.48 -8.51
C GLN A 216 -4.07 2.36 -8.35
N TYR A 217 -4.58 1.31 -7.67
CA TYR A 217 -6.02 1.06 -7.50
C TYR A 217 -6.46 1.05 -6.03
N CYS A 218 -5.53 1.22 -5.08
CA CYS A 218 -5.85 1.26 -3.66
C CYS A 218 -6.73 2.47 -3.32
N ALA A 219 -7.76 2.24 -2.53
CA ALA A 219 -8.58 3.34 -2.04
C ALA A 219 -7.83 4.13 -0.95
N PRO A 220 -8.12 5.45 -0.77
CA PRO A 220 -7.44 6.28 0.22
C PRO A 220 -7.47 5.72 1.64
N GLU A 221 -8.59 5.14 2.07
CA GLU A 221 -8.75 4.51 3.37
C GLU A 221 -7.83 3.30 3.56
N GLN A 222 -7.62 2.49 2.52
CA GLN A 222 -6.69 1.37 2.57
C GLN A 222 -5.24 1.83 2.76
N LEU A 223 -4.88 2.94 2.12
CA LEU A 223 -3.56 3.55 2.24
C LEU A 223 -3.34 4.23 3.60
N ARG A 224 -4.41 4.55 4.33
CA ARG A 224 -4.37 5.03 5.71
C ARG A 224 -4.35 3.91 6.74
N GLY A 225 -4.40 2.64 6.30
CA GLY A 225 -4.49 1.49 7.21
C GLY A 225 -5.90 1.24 7.76
N GLU A 226 -6.91 1.96 7.26
CA GLU A 226 -8.31 1.74 7.64
C GLU A 226 -8.83 0.43 7.02
N PRO A 227 -9.75 -0.29 7.69
CA PRO A 227 -10.30 -1.53 7.14
C PRO A 227 -11.00 -1.30 5.79
N PRO A 228 -10.65 -2.06 4.73
CA PRO A 228 -11.31 -1.95 3.45
C PRO A 228 -12.76 -2.43 3.52
N THR A 229 -13.63 -1.73 2.82
CA THR A 229 -15.06 -2.01 2.76
C THR A 229 -15.52 -2.19 1.30
N ALA A 230 -16.78 -2.52 1.07
CA ALA A 230 -17.38 -2.50 -0.27
C ALA A 230 -17.13 -1.19 -1.03
N LYS A 231 -17.02 -0.08 -0.29
CA LYS A 231 -16.74 1.26 -0.83
C LYS A 231 -15.33 1.38 -1.42
N SER A 232 -14.37 0.60 -0.90
CA SER A 232 -13.01 0.54 -1.43
C SER A 232 -12.98 -0.11 -2.82
N ASP A 233 -13.80 -1.16 -3.03
CA ASP A 233 -13.92 -1.80 -4.34
C ASP A 233 -14.56 -0.87 -5.39
N PHE A 234 -15.48 0.04 -4.99
CA PHE A 234 -16.06 1.03 -5.89
C PHE A 234 -15.03 2.04 -6.39
N TYR A 235 -14.12 2.46 -5.52
CA TYR A 235 -13.03 3.35 -5.89
C TYR A 235 -12.11 2.71 -6.93
N ALA A 236 -11.68 1.48 -6.68
CA ALA A 236 -10.86 0.70 -7.60
C ALA A 236 -11.58 0.48 -8.94
N TRP A 237 -12.88 0.13 -8.92
CA TRP A 237 -13.72 -0.01 -10.10
C TRP A 237 -13.79 1.28 -10.93
N GLY A 238 -13.98 2.43 -10.29
CA GLY A 238 -14.02 3.73 -10.97
C GLY A 238 -12.72 4.06 -11.70
N LEU A 239 -11.56 3.75 -11.08
CA LEU A 239 -10.25 3.89 -11.73
C LEU A 239 -10.11 2.97 -12.94
N MET A 240 -10.57 1.73 -12.84
CA MET A 240 -10.55 0.77 -13.94
C MET A 240 -11.44 1.20 -15.12
N VAL A 241 -12.62 1.79 -14.87
CA VAL A 241 -13.48 2.34 -15.94
C VAL A 241 -12.73 3.39 -16.75
N ILE A 242 -12.09 4.34 -16.08
CA ILE A 242 -11.33 5.40 -16.76
C ILE A 242 -10.16 4.79 -17.54
N GLU A 243 -9.44 3.84 -16.95
CA GLU A 243 -8.34 3.17 -17.63
C GLU A 243 -8.80 2.40 -18.87
N CYS A 244 -9.93 1.69 -18.81
CA CYS A 244 -10.50 1.03 -19.97
C CYS A 244 -10.80 2.01 -21.11
N LEU A 245 -11.32 3.19 -20.79
CA LEU A 245 -11.66 4.21 -21.79
C LEU A 245 -10.45 4.98 -22.33
N THR A 246 -9.37 5.09 -21.54
CA THR A 246 -8.19 5.90 -21.89
C THR A 246 -6.99 5.06 -22.33
N GLY A 247 -6.96 3.77 -21.99
CA GLY A 247 -5.83 2.86 -22.20
C GLY A 247 -4.69 3.04 -21.20
N HIS A 248 -4.82 3.94 -20.21
CA HIS A 248 -3.76 4.24 -19.24
C HIS A 248 -4.31 4.33 -17.82
N PRO A 249 -3.57 3.83 -16.82
CA PRO A 249 -3.93 4.02 -15.42
C PRO A 249 -4.13 5.49 -15.08
N VAL A 250 -5.07 5.79 -14.19
CA VAL A 250 -5.37 7.16 -13.75
C VAL A 250 -4.26 7.68 -12.83
N MET A 251 -3.89 6.86 -11.85
CA MET A 251 -2.85 7.18 -10.88
C MET A 251 -1.49 6.80 -11.43
N GLN A 252 -0.73 7.80 -11.89
CA GLN A 252 0.59 7.63 -12.48
C GLN A 252 1.57 8.60 -11.86
N GLY A 253 2.84 8.20 -11.74
CA GLY A 253 3.91 9.03 -11.23
C GLY A 253 5.28 8.43 -11.53
N ALA A 254 6.33 9.22 -11.36
CA ALA A 254 7.70 8.76 -11.50
C ALA A 254 8.11 7.81 -10.36
N SER A 255 7.32 7.78 -9.27
CA SER A 255 7.56 6.96 -8.09
C SER A 255 6.24 6.43 -7.50
N VAL A 256 6.34 5.40 -6.66
CA VAL A 256 5.22 4.92 -5.86
C VAL A 256 4.67 6.03 -4.96
N ALA A 257 5.54 6.87 -4.40
CA ALA A 257 5.13 8.00 -3.56
C ALA A 257 4.23 9.01 -4.31
N ASP A 258 4.47 9.23 -5.61
CA ASP A 258 3.59 10.09 -6.43
C ASP A 258 2.19 9.49 -6.56
N VAL A 259 2.11 8.18 -6.75
CA VAL A 259 0.84 7.45 -6.83
C VAL A 259 0.10 7.51 -5.50
N LEU A 260 0.78 7.26 -4.38
CA LEU A 260 0.22 7.35 -3.04
C LEU A 260 -0.28 8.76 -2.74
N TYR A 261 0.51 9.78 -3.09
CA TYR A 261 0.11 11.18 -2.94
C TYR A 261 -1.18 11.50 -3.69
N GLN A 262 -1.32 11.05 -4.95
CA GLN A 262 -2.54 11.28 -5.74
C GLN A 262 -3.79 10.64 -5.09
N HIS A 263 -3.64 9.47 -4.46
CA HIS A 263 -4.73 8.84 -3.71
C HIS A 263 -5.09 9.58 -2.42
N LEU A 264 -4.09 10.00 -1.65
CA LEU A 264 -4.24 10.60 -0.32
C LEU A 264 -4.54 12.10 -0.37
N SER A 265 -4.20 12.77 -1.47
CA SER A 265 -4.55 14.17 -1.70
C SER A 265 -6.06 14.41 -1.58
N PRO A 266 -6.49 15.51 -0.93
CA PRO A 266 -7.90 15.88 -0.87
C PRO A 266 -8.47 16.33 -2.23
N VAL A 267 -7.61 16.49 -3.24
CA VAL A 267 -8.02 16.85 -4.59
C VAL A 267 -8.74 15.67 -5.24
N ASP A 268 -9.90 15.92 -5.81
CA ASP A 268 -10.67 14.93 -6.54
C ASP A 268 -9.87 14.31 -7.70
N VAL A 269 -10.22 13.07 -8.03
CA VAL A 269 -9.63 12.38 -9.17
C VAL A 269 -10.03 13.13 -10.44
N ALA A 270 -9.03 13.63 -11.19
CA ALA A 270 -9.28 14.35 -12.43
C ALA A 270 -9.88 13.42 -13.48
N LEU A 271 -11.02 13.80 -14.04
CA LEU A 271 -11.66 13.09 -15.14
C LEU A 271 -11.25 13.68 -16.49
N PRO A 272 -11.04 12.88 -17.54
CA PRO A 272 -10.93 13.39 -18.91
C PRO A 272 -12.11 14.30 -19.25
N PRO A 273 -11.90 15.43 -19.99
CA PRO A 273 -12.97 16.40 -20.25
C PRO A 273 -14.23 15.79 -20.88
N ALA A 274 -14.07 14.84 -21.80
CA ALA A 274 -15.19 14.13 -22.41
C ALA A 274 -16.01 13.32 -21.39
N ILE A 275 -15.37 12.70 -20.43
CA ILE A 275 -16.03 11.97 -19.34
C ILE A 275 -16.66 12.95 -18.34
N ALA A 276 -15.95 14.01 -17.99
CA ALA A 276 -16.41 15.00 -17.02
C ALA A 276 -17.70 15.72 -17.45
N ALA A 277 -17.89 15.93 -18.76
CA ALA A 277 -19.07 16.54 -19.36
C ALA A 277 -20.21 15.54 -19.65
N HIS A 278 -19.96 14.24 -19.54
CA HIS A 278 -20.93 13.18 -19.81
C HIS A 278 -21.58 12.69 -18.50
N PRO A 279 -22.83 12.15 -18.51
CA PRO A 279 -23.46 11.58 -17.32
C PRO A 279 -22.63 10.50 -16.58
N LEU A 280 -21.72 9.84 -17.29
CA LEU A 280 -20.72 8.95 -16.70
C LEU A 280 -19.83 9.66 -15.67
N GLY A 281 -19.55 10.95 -15.88
CA GLY A 281 -18.74 11.75 -14.96
C GLY A 281 -19.32 11.81 -13.55
N ASP A 282 -20.66 11.92 -13.41
CA ASP A 282 -21.31 11.95 -12.10
C ASP A 282 -21.22 10.60 -11.39
N VAL A 283 -21.39 9.50 -12.13
CA VAL A 283 -21.23 8.14 -11.58
C VAL A 283 -19.80 7.91 -11.11
N LEU A 284 -18.81 8.37 -11.86
CA LEU A 284 -17.40 8.24 -11.50
C LEU A 284 -16.99 9.15 -10.35
N ARG A 285 -17.50 10.38 -10.25
CA ARG A 285 -17.25 11.27 -9.09
C ARG A 285 -17.74 10.65 -7.81
N ASP A 286 -18.91 10.00 -7.82
CA ASP A 286 -19.43 9.29 -6.65
C ASP A 286 -18.57 8.08 -6.30
N ALA A 287 -18.15 7.27 -7.28
CA ALA A 287 -17.32 6.09 -7.03
C ALA A 287 -15.91 6.47 -6.54
N LEU A 288 -15.35 7.56 -7.07
CA LEU A 288 -13.97 8.02 -6.82
C LEU A 288 -13.86 9.06 -5.70
N ASN A 289 -14.93 9.32 -4.95
CA ASN A 289 -14.86 10.24 -3.81
C ASN A 289 -13.79 9.80 -2.82
N LYS A 290 -12.98 10.74 -2.33
CA LYS A 290 -11.90 10.46 -1.38
C LYS A 290 -12.42 10.03 0.00
N ASP A 291 -13.60 10.52 0.39
CA ASP A 291 -14.30 10.07 1.59
C ASP A 291 -15.22 8.87 1.23
N PRO A 292 -14.98 7.67 1.79
CA PRO A 292 -15.80 6.50 1.49
C PRO A 292 -17.28 6.68 1.87
N ARG A 293 -17.58 7.55 2.84
CA ARG A 293 -18.97 7.81 3.28
C ARG A 293 -19.80 8.49 2.20
N LEU A 294 -19.15 9.27 1.31
CA LEU A 294 -19.78 10.00 0.21
C LEU A 294 -19.85 9.18 -1.10
N ARG A 295 -19.28 7.97 -1.15
CA ARG A 295 -19.42 7.07 -2.31
C ARG A 295 -20.80 6.43 -2.36
N ALA A 296 -21.11 5.83 -3.53
CA ALA A 296 -22.37 5.10 -3.75
C ALA A 296 -22.74 4.17 -2.59
N GLU A 297 -24.03 4.02 -2.33
CA GLU A 297 -24.54 3.29 -1.17
C GLU A 297 -24.27 1.77 -1.26
N SER A 298 -24.41 1.22 -2.48
CA SER A 298 -24.15 -0.20 -2.77
C SER A 298 -23.68 -0.41 -4.20
N ALA A 299 -23.07 -1.58 -4.47
CA ALA A 299 -22.68 -1.97 -5.82
C ALA A 299 -23.90 -2.06 -6.75
N GLN A 300 -25.05 -2.52 -6.24
CA GLN A 300 -26.29 -2.59 -7.01
C GLN A 300 -26.80 -1.20 -7.42
N ALA A 301 -26.78 -0.23 -6.49
CA ALA A 301 -27.16 1.16 -6.80
C ALA A 301 -26.23 1.77 -7.85
N LEU A 302 -24.92 1.54 -7.72
CA LEU A 302 -23.92 1.98 -8.68
C LEU A 302 -24.13 1.32 -10.06
N ALA A 303 -24.39 -0.01 -10.10
CA ALA A 303 -24.66 -0.75 -11.32
C ALA A 303 -25.91 -0.25 -12.06
N ASN A 304 -26.98 0.06 -11.33
CA ASN A 304 -28.20 0.58 -11.93
C ASN A 304 -27.97 1.95 -12.60
N ARG A 305 -27.25 2.84 -11.94
CA ARG A 305 -26.88 4.16 -12.50
C ARG A 305 -25.93 4.01 -13.69
N PHE A 306 -24.95 3.12 -13.61
CA PHE A 306 -23.98 2.88 -14.66
C PHE A 306 -24.63 2.28 -15.93
N ARG A 307 -25.58 1.37 -15.80
CA ARG A 307 -26.33 0.80 -16.92
C ARG A 307 -27.25 1.80 -17.62
N ALA A 308 -27.68 2.85 -16.91
CA ALA A 308 -28.48 3.93 -17.51
C ALA A 308 -27.65 4.85 -18.43
N ILE A 309 -26.32 4.70 -18.44
CA ILE A 309 -25.41 5.52 -19.25
C ILE A 309 -25.51 5.11 -20.73
N HIS A 310 -25.72 6.10 -21.60
CA HIS A 310 -25.70 5.92 -23.04
C HIS A 310 -24.28 6.11 -23.60
N PHE A 311 -23.47 5.03 -23.57
CA PHE A 311 -22.07 5.05 -23.98
C PHE A 311 -21.80 5.53 -25.40
N PRO A 312 -22.65 5.26 -26.42
CA PRO A 312 -22.46 5.81 -27.77
C PRO A 312 -22.41 7.34 -27.83
N ALA A 313 -22.99 8.03 -26.83
CA ALA A 313 -22.93 9.50 -26.73
C ALA A 313 -21.60 10.02 -26.15
N LEU A 314 -20.74 9.13 -25.66
CA LEU A 314 -19.41 9.49 -25.15
C LEU A 314 -18.45 9.72 -26.32
N VAL A 315 -18.50 10.91 -26.88
CA VAL A 315 -17.65 11.35 -28.00
C VAL A 315 -16.66 12.41 -27.52
N GLY A 316 -15.46 12.42 -28.09
CA GLY A 316 -14.43 13.44 -27.81
C GLY A 316 -13.11 12.84 -27.33
N GLY A 317 -12.19 13.70 -26.93
CA GLY A 317 -10.85 13.29 -26.50
C GLY A 317 -10.88 12.55 -25.16
N LEU A 318 -10.83 11.22 -25.23
CA LEU A 318 -10.69 10.32 -24.06
C LEU A 318 -9.24 10.21 -23.60
N ARG A 319 -8.29 10.73 -24.39
CA ARG A 319 -6.89 10.76 -24.00
C ARG A 319 -6.69 11.84 -22.95
N TYR A 320 -6.04 11.47 -21.85
CA TYR A 320 -5.30 12.45 -21.06
C TYR A 320 -4.26 13.04 -22.01
N GLY A 321 -4.49 14.25 -22.52
CA GLY A 321 -3.45 14.91 -23.29
C GLY A 321 -2.21 14.95 -22.40
N ARG A 322 -1.02 14.61 -22.95
CA ARG A 322 0.27 14.89 -22.28
C ARG A 322 0.35 16.33 -21.76
N ARG A 323 -0.49 17.21 -22.28
CA ARG A 323 -0.68 18.61 -21.87
C ARG A 323 -1.76 18.84 -20.81
N ALA A 324 -2.72 17.92 -20.59
CA ALA A 324 -3.71 18.08 -19.52
C ALA A 324 -3.10 17.89 -18.11
N GLN A 325 -1.95 17.23 -18.02
CA GLN A 325 -1.08 17.30 -16.83
C GLN A 325 -0.32 18.63 -16.72
N ALA A 326 -0.32 19.46 -17.77
CA ALA A 326 0.39 20.74 -17.85
C ALA A 326 -0.51 21.96 -18.09
N GLU A 327 -1.82 21.79 -18.38
CA GLU A 327 -2.74 22.94 -18.50
C GLU A 327 -3.55 23.13 -17.22
N PRO A 328 -3.59 24.38 -16.73
CA PRO A 328 -4.35 24.73 -15.55
C PRO A 328 -5.86 24.70 -15.86
N GLY A 329 -6.52 23.58 -15.51
CA GLY A 329 -7.97 23.49 -15.51
C GLY A 329 -8.57 24.32 -14.38
N VAL A 330 -9.69 24.91 -14.65
CA VAL A 330 -10.53 25.82 -13.90
C VAL A 330 -10.44 25.66 -12.37
N ALA A 331 -10.02 26.72 -11.70
CA ALA A 331 -9.98 26.81 -10.24
C ALA A 331 -11.40 26.64 -9.65
N TYR A 332 -11.55 25.72 -8.70
CA TYR A 332 -12.68 25.72 -7.78
C TYR A 332 -12.63 27.02 -6.98
N ARG A 333 -13.63 27.84 -7.15
CA ARG A 333 -13.76 29.13 -6.48
C ARG A 333 -14.49 28.90 -5.16
N GLU A 334 -13.75 28.85 -4.06
CA GLU A 334 -14.36 29.07 -2.75
C GLU A 334 -14.99 30.48 -2.73
N PRO A 335 -16.24 30.64 -2.32
CA PRO A 335 -16.83 31.95 -2.20
C PRO A 335 -16.19 32.71 -1.03
N GLY A 336 -15.27 33.63 -1.36
CA GLY A 336 -14.77 34.60 -0.37
C GLY A 336 -13.26 34.83 -0.31
N ARG A 337 -12.42 34.13 -1.08
CA ARG A 337 -10.97 34.42 -1.10
C ARG A 337 -10.53 34.77 -2.52
N THR A 338 -10.23 36.05 -2.73
CA THR A 338 -9.61 36.55 -3.95
C THR A 338 -8.15 36.14 -3.98
N ILE A 339 -7.81 35.08 -4.73
CA ILE A 339 -6.42 34.75 -5.03
C ILE A 339 -6.11 35.38 -6.40
N ALA A 340 -5.09 36.23 -6.43
CA ALA A 340 -4.59 36.85 -7.64
C ALA A 340 -4.17 35.78 -8.67
N PRO A 341 -4.50 35.97 -9.97
CA PRO A 341 -3.99 35.10 -11.02
C PRO A 341 -2.50 35.37 -11.24
N ASP A 342 -1.76 34.30 -11.56
CA ASP A 342 -0.36 34.31 -12.00
C ASP A 342 0.72 34.55 -10.94
N ALA A 343 0.90 33.56 -10.04
CA ALA A 343 2.24 33.35 -9.49
C ALA A 343 3.07 32.53 -10.50
N PRO A 344 4.27 32.97 -10.89
CA PRO A 344 5.10 32.28 -11.85
C PRO A 344 5.47 30.88 -11.35
N VAL A 345 5.49 29.89 -12.26
CA VAL A 345 6.01 28.55 -12.01
C VAL A 345 7.46 28.70 -11.54
N GLY A 346 7.69 28.54 -10.23
CA GLY A 346 8.99 28.72 -9.62
C GLY A 346 9.55 27.38 -9.10
N ARG A 347 10.86 27.21 -9.22
CA ARG A 347 11.54 26.14 -8.47
C ARG A 347 11.55 26.56 -6.99
N ARG A 348 11.00 25.71 -6.12
CA ARG A 348 11.03 25.90 -4.67
C ARG A 348 11.82 24.80 -4.01
N GLN A 349 12.53 25.16 -2.95
CA GLN A 349 13.15 24.17 -2.08
C GLN A 349 12.07 23.56 -1.20
N VAL A 350 11.95 22.23 -1.25
CA VAL A 350 11.04 21.42 -0.46
C VAL A 350 11.86 20.45 0.38
N THR A 351 11.50 20.30 1.63
CA THR A 351 12.13 19.33 2.53
C THR A 351 11.12 18.24 2.85
N ALA A 352 11.48 16.99 2.65
CA ALA A 352 10.71 15.84 3.08
C ALA A 352 11.32 15.27 4.37
N LEU A 353 10.46 15.06 5.37
CA LEU A 353 10.73 14.31 6.58
C LEU A 353 9.94 13.01 6.50
N CYS A 354 10.64 11.88 6.60
CA CYS A 354 10.03 10.56 6.69
C CYS A 354 10.40 9.95 8.03
N CYS A 355 9.41 9.52 8.82
CA CYS A 355 9.61 8.93 10.14
C CYS A 355 8.86 7.61 10.24
N ARG A 356 9.53 6.57 10.78
CA ARG A 356 8.90 5.31 11.19
C ARG A 356 8.73 5.31 12.70
N VAL A 357 7.53 4.96 13.16
CA VAL A 357 7.14 4.88 14.56
C VAL A 357 6.99 3.41 14.93
N THR A 358 7.91 2.87 15.70
CA THR A 358 7.90 1.45 16.11
C THR A 358 7.56 1.33 17.59
N VAL A 359 6.65 0.43 17.93
CA VAL A 359 6.31 0.10 19.33
C VAL A 359 7.10 -1.11 19.76
N VAL A 360 7.91 -0.97 20.80
CA VAL A 360 8.74 -2.04 21.36
C VAL A 360 8.19 -2.43 22.73
N ALA A 361 7.87 -3.71 22.91
CA ALA A 361 7.45 -4.25 24.21
C ALA A 361 8.66 -4.33 25.17
N THR A 362 8.56 -3.73 26.36
CA THR A 362 9.62 -3.70 27.36
C THR A 362 9.32 -4.55 28.61
N GLY A 363 8.15 -5.20 28.67
CA GLY A 363 7.71 -6.02 29.82
C GLY A 363 7.03 -7.32 29.43
N ALA A 364 6.50 -8.04 30.43
CA ALA A 364 5.73 -9.27 30.22
C ALA A 364 4.46 -8.99 29.41
N GLN A 365 4.16 -9.86 28.45
CA GLN A 365 2.93 -9.74 27.67
C GLN A 365 1.72 -10.09 28.56
N PRO A 366 0.58 -9.39 28.37
CA PRO A 366 -0.68 -9.75 29.06
C PRO A 366 -1.13 -11.15 28.70
N ASP A 367 -1.83 -11.81 29.61
CA ASP A 367 -2.39 -13.15 29.41
C ASP A 367 -3.48 -13.19 28.31
N ASP A 368 -4.16 -12.05 28.05
CA ASP A 368 -5.12 -11.88 26.95
C ASP A 368 -4.45 -11.25 25.73
N ALA A 369 -4.07 -12.10 24.77
CA ALA A 369 -3.36 -11.68 23.57
C ALA A 369 -4.20 -10.78 22.62
N ALA A 370 -5.53 -10.93 22.59
CA ALA A 370 -6.39 -10.14 21.72
C ALA A 370 -6.58 -8.71 22.24
N ALA A 371 -6.81 -8.56 23.55
CA ALA A 371 -6.87 -7.24 24.20
C ALA A 371 -5.52 -6.51 24.15
N ALA A 372 -4.39 -7.24 24.20
CA ALA A 372 -3.06 -6.66 24.06
C ALA A 372 -2.79 -6.15 22.64
N GLU A 373 -3.26 -6.85 21.60
CA GLU A 373 -3.10 -6.44 20.20
C GLU A 373 -3.93 -5.18 19.88
N GLU A 374 -5.18 -5.13 20.33
CA GLU A 374 -6.04 -3.94 20.18
C GLU A 374 -5.46 -2.71 20.90
N ALA A 375 -4.93 -2.91 22.10
CA ALA A 375 -4.27 -1.84 22.87
C ALA A 375 -2.96 -1.39 22.22
N LEU A 376 -2.20 -2.28 21.59
CA LEU A 376 -0.99 -1.97 20.85
C LEU A 376 -1.29 -1.11 19.62
N ASP A 377 -2.32 -1.50 18.83
CA ASP A 377 -2.74 -0.76 17.65
C ASP A 377 -3.26 0.64 18.02
N ALA A 378 -4.06 0.74 19.08
CA ALA A 378 -4.54 2.03 19.60
C ALA A 378 -3.38 2.93 20.05
N PHE A 379 -2.38 2.36 20.74
CA PHE A 379 -1.20 3.08 21.19
C PHE A 379 -0.33 3.56 20.02
N HIS A 380 -0.15 2.72 19.00
CA HIS A 380 0.57 3.07 17.79
C HIS A 380 -0.14 4.20 17.01
N ALA A 381 -1.46 4.09 16.81
CA ALA A 381 -2.26 5.12 16.15
C ALA A 381 -2.20 6.48 16.89
N GLN A 382 -2.22 6.45 18.22
CA GLN A 382 -2.07 7.65 19.04
C GLN A 382 -0.72 8.34 18.82
N TRP A 383 0.37 7.56 18.68
CA TRP A 383 1.71 8.11 18.43
C TRP A 383 1.87 8.66 17.02
N LEU A 384 1.29 8.02 16.00
CA LEU A 384 1.25 8.58 14.64
C LEU A 384 0.50 9.92 14.60
N THR A 385 -0.62 10.02 15.31
CA THR A 385 -1.37 11.27 15.44
C THR A 385 -0.51 12.34 16.12
N ARG A 386 0.17 12.01 17.22
CA ARG A 386 1.07 12.93 17.94
C ARG A 386 2.22 13.41 17.06
N CYS A 387 2.85 12.53 16.28
CA CYS A 387 3.89 12.89 15.32
C CYS A 387 3.35 13.82 14.22
N SER A 388 2.14 13.56 13.73
CA SER A 388 1.46 14.43 12.77
C SER A 388 1.21 15.83 13.34
N ASP A 389 0.72 15.92 14.58
CA ASP A 389 0.47 17.20 15.27
C ASP A 389 1.76 17.99 15.48
N ILE A 390 2.85 17.30 15.85
CA ILE A 390 4.18 17.92 15.95
C ILE A 390 4.59 18.49 14.60
N ALA A 391 4.50 17.70 13.53
CA ALA A 391 4.87 18.14 12.19
C ALA A 391 4.08 19.39 11.75
N VAL A 392 2.76 19.39 11.94
CA VAL A 392 1.86 20.51 11.61
C VAL A 392 2.22 21.77 12.38
N ARG A 393 2.55 21.68 13.67
CA ARG A 393 2.99 22.84 14.50
C ARG A 393 4.23 23.53 13.92
N TYR A 394 5.13 22.77 13.31
CA TYR A 394 6.31 23.32 12.65
C TYR A 394 6.04 23.75 11.20
N GLY A 395 4.77 23.74 10.75
CA GLY A 395 4.37 24.13 9.40
C GLY A 395 4.61 23.04 8.36
N GLY A 396 4.69 21.78 8.79
CA GLY A 396 4.76 20.62 7.93
C GLY A 396 3.38 20.28 7.36
N HIS A 397 3.34 19.91 6.10
CA HIS A 397 2.19 19.33 5.44
C HIS A 397 2.30 17.81 5.50
N VAL A 398 1.43 17.16 6.25
CA VAL A 398 1.39 15.70 6.36
C VAL A 398 0.83 15.14 5.06
N ALA A 399 1.70 14.52 4.26
CA ALA A 399 1.31 13.90 3.00
C ALA A 399 0.54 12.59 3.22
N GLY A 400 0.80 11.90 4.31
CA GLY A 400 0.10 10.69 4.72
C GLY A 400 0.89 9.89 5.75
N ALA A 401 0.20 8.97 6.41
CA ALA A 401 0.80 7.91 7.21
C ALA A 401 0.51 6.58 6.50
N LEU A 402 1.53 5.73 6.41
CA LEU A 402 1.43 4.43 5.79
C LEU A 402 1.96 3.38 6.78
N GLY A 403 1.04 2.60 7.37
CA GLY A 403 1.40 1.73 8.47
C GLY A 403 2.07 2.52 9.59
N ASP A 404 3.31 2.18 9.90
CA ASP A 404 4.15 2.81 10.92
C ASP A 404 4.90 4.07 10.44
N THR A 405 4.80 4.41 9.15
CA THR A 405 5.64 5.44 8.53
C THR A 405 4.85 6.70 8.18
N LEU A 406 5.31 7.85 8.67
CA LEU A 406 4.76 9.19 8.43
C LEU A 406 5.63 9.94 7.41
N LEU A 407 5.02 10.51 6.36
CA LEU A 407 5.67 11.39 5.40
C LEU A 407 5.13 12.81 5.52
N VAL A 408 6.03 13.77 5.68
CA VAL A 408 5.74 15.19 5.86
C VAL A 408 6.56 16.04 4.92
N TYR A 409 5.94 17.04 4.30
CA TYR A 409 6.63 18.04 3.50
C TYR A 409 6.68 19.39 4.23
N PHE A 410 7.82 20.07 4.13
CA PHE A 410 8.01 21.44 4.58
C PHE A 410 8.36 22.32 3.36
N GLY A 411 7.70 23.48 3.23
CA GLY A 411 7.78 24.34 2.06
C GLY A 411 6.83 23.96 0.92
N TYR A 412 5.87 23.10 1.21
CA TYR A 412 4.80 22.67 0.33
C TYR A 412 3.52 22.35 1.15
N PRO A 413 2.29 22.62 0.65
CA PRO A 413 1.93 23.31 -0.60
C PRO A 413 2.27 24.82 -0.60
N GLU A 414 2.33 25.42 0.58
CA GLU A 414 2.70 26.82 0.77
C GLU A 414 4.21 26.94 1.05
N GLY A 415 4.83 27.99 0.51
CA GLY A 415 6.22 28.31 0.82
C GLY A 415 6.32 28.76 2.27
N ILE A 416 7.15 28.09 3.06
CA ILE A 416 7.48 28.48 4.42
C ILE A 416 8.95 28.90 4.52
N ASP A 417 9.23 29.79 5.46
CA ASP A 417 10.61 30.17 5.74
C ASP A 417 11.36 29.02 6.42
N ARG A 418 12.58 28.75 5.96
CA ARG A 418 13.52 27.75 6.50
C ARG A 418 12.95 26.33 6.63
N PRO A 419 12.44 25.73 5.56
CA PRO A 419 11.73 24.44 5.60
C PRO A 419 12.60 23.30 6.19
N ALA A 420 13.90 23.25 5.88
CA ALA A 420 14.81 22.23 6.40
C ALA A 420 15.01 22.32 7.92
N GLN A 421 15.12 23.53 8.47
CA GLN A 421 15.27 23.73 9.92
C GLN A 421 14.00 23.33 10.65
N ARG A 422 12.83 23.66 10.10
CA ARG A 422 11.54 23.26 10.69
C ARG A 422 11.35 21.75 10.68
N ALA A 423 11.76 21.08 9.61
CA ALA A 423 11.76 19.62 9.54
C ALA A 423 12.66 18.99 10.62
N CYS A 424 13.87 19.55 10.82
CA CYS A 424 14.78 19.08 11.87
C CYS A 424 14.19 19.25 13.27
N ARG A 425 13.59 20.41 13.56
CA ARG A 425 12.95 20.65 14.86
C ARG A 425 11.81 19.68 15.12
N ALA A 426 10.97 19.47 14.13
CA ALA A 426 9.89 18.49 14.23
C ALA A 426 10.46 17.09 14.52
N ALA A 427 11.47 16.63 13.77
CA ALA A 427 12.08 15.32 13.94
C ALA A 427 12.72 15.17 15.35
N LEU A 428 13.48 16.16 15.80
CA LEU A 428 14.10 16.16 17.15
C LEU A 428 13.07 16.20 18.27
N GLU A 429 11.95 16.88 18.09
CA GLU A 429 10.87 16.87 19.07
C GLU A 429 10.17 15.51 19.12
N MET A 430 9.91 14.89 17.97
CA MET A 430 9.33 13.55 17.89
C MET A 430 10.21 12.54 18.62
N THR A 431 11.53 12.51 18.36
CA THR A 431 12.47 11.58 19.01
C THR A 431 12.61 11.83 20.51
N ARG A 432 12.61 13.09 20.97
CA ARG A 432 12.64 13.42 22.40
C ARG A 432 11.41 12.92 23.15
N HIS A 433 10.23 13.01 22.54
CA HIS A 433 9.00 12.50 23.14
C HIS A 433 8.97 10.97 23.15
N ALA A 434 9.49 10.31 22.12
CA ALA A 434 9.58 8.85 22.04
C ALA A 434 10.44 8.24 23.16
N GLY A 435 11.51 8.93 23.58
CA GLY A 435 12.39 8.49 24.66
C GLY A 435 11.81 8.63 26.08
N GLN A 436 10.66 9.28 26.25
CA GLN A 436 10.00 9.41 27.54
C GLN A 436 9.10 8.18 27.80
N PRO A 437 9.00 7.69 29.07
CA PRO A 437 8.02 6.65 29.40
C PRO A 437 6.63 7.17 29.03
N ALA A 438 5.98 6.49 28.11
CA ALA A 438 4.62 6.86 27.74
C ALA A 438 3.67 6.46 28.86
N ASP A 439 2.87 7.40 29.35
CA ASP A 439 1.69 7.07 30.14
C ASP A 439 0.77 6.21 29.24
N ALA A 440 0.82 4.91 29.43
CA ALA A 440 -0.13 3.99 28.79
C ALA A 440 -1.54 4.44 29.18
N PRO A 441 -2.53 4.46 28.28
CA PRO A 441 -3.89 4.77 28.65
C PRO A 441 -4.36 3.71 29.67
N CYS A 442 -4.40 4.10 30.93
CA CYS A 442 -4.98 3.30 31.99
C CYS A 442 -6.48 3.18 31.71
N SER A 443 -6.92 2.04 31.18
CA SER A 443 -8.34 1.67 31.28
C SER A 443 -8.70 1.60 32.76
N PRO A 444 -9.75 2.28 33.24
CA PRO A 444 -10.16 2.22 34.63
C PRO A 444 -10.65 0.78 34.92
N GLY A 445 -9.79 -0.02 35.55
CA GLY A 445 -10.10 -1.41 35.95
C GLY A 445 -8.97 -2.42 35.79
N ALA A 446 -7.85 -2.10 35.15
CA ALA A 446 -6.71 -3.00 35.03
C ALA A 446 -5.83 -2.90 36.29
N GLY A 447 -5.79 -3.98 37.08
CA GLY A 447 -4.83 -4.15 38.15
C GLY A 447 -3.39 -4.12 37.63
N ALA A 448 -2.42 -3.86 38.48
CA ALA A 448 -1.02 -3.50 38.39
C ALA A 448 -0.09 -4.26 37.39
N SER A 449 -0.52 -4.59 36.18
CA SER A 449 0.30 -5.22 35.12
C SER A 449 -0.10 -4.69 33.74
N ALA A 450 -0.02 -3.35 33.55
CA ALA A 450 -0.12 -2.79 32.20
C ALA A 450 1.18 -3.13 31.42
N PRO A 451 1.09 -3.53 30.14
CA PRO A 451 2.27 -3.77 29.32
C PRO A 451 3.08 -2.49 29.20
N ALA A 452 4.35 -2.53 29.54
CA ALA A 452 5.25 -1.42 29.33
C ALA A 452 5.68 -1.40 27.85
N TRP A 453 5.26 -0.37 27.11
CA TRP A 453 5.67 -0.14 25.73
C TRP A 453 6.59 1.05 25.63
N ARG A 454 7.53 0.97 24.72
CA ARG A 454 8.41 2.07 24.35
C ARG A 454 8.24 2.38 22.88
N ILE A 455 8.27 3.66 22.52
CA ILE A 455 8.30 4.10 21.14
C ILE A 455 9.75 4.31 20.71
N GLU A 456 10.06 3.85 19.51
CA GLU A 456 11.29 4.16 18.80
C GLU A 456 10.92 4.85 17.49
N ILE A 457 11.57 5.98 17.18
CA ILE A 457 11.38 6.71 15.94
C ILE A 457 12.67 6.67 15.14
N ALA A 458 12.62 6.09 13.96
CA ALA A 458 13.68 6.13 12.98
C ALA A 458 13.27 7.05 11.84
N GLY A 459 14.07 8.06 11.51
CA GLY A 459 13.65 9.05 10.52
C GLY A 459 14.74 9.46 9.56
N ALA A 460 14.34 10.18 8.51
CA ALA A 460 15.24 10.78 7.54
C ALA A 460 14.71 12.11 7.01
N ILE A 461 15.64 13.02 6.71
CA ILE A 461 15.36 14.31 6.10
C ILE A 461 16.11 14.41 4.78
N HIS A 462 15.37 14.71 3.72
CA HIS A 462 15.94 15.01 2.41
C HIS A 462 15.46 16.37 1.92
N VAL A 463 16.38 17.14 1.31
CA VAL A 463 16.09 18.45 0.72
C VAL A 463 16.23 18.35 -0.79
N GLY A 464 15.23 18.79 -1.51
CA GLY A 464 15.26 18.82 -2.95
C GLY A 464 14.57 20.06 -3.53
N THR A 465 14.60 20.19 -4.84
CA THR A 465 13.94 21.29 -5.55
C THR A 465 12.74 20.72 -6.31
N ALA A 466 11.56 21.23 -6.02
CA ALA A 466 10.34 20.89 -6.73
C ALA A 466 9.86 22.04 -7.61
N LEU A 467 9.23 21.71 -8.73
CA LEU A 467 8.44 22.68 -9.50
C LEU A 467 7.11 22.87 -8.76
N ALA A 468 6.95 24.01 -8.11
CA ALA A 468 5.73 24.36 -7.44
C ALA A 468 4.86 25.22 -8.38
N ASN A 469 3.65 24.76 -8.64
CA ASN A 469 2.58 25.57 -9.21
C ASN A 469 1.43 25.65 -8.20
N ALA A 470 0.44 26.49 -8.45
CA ALA A 470 -0.73 26.67 -7.58
C ALA A 470 -1.55 25.37 -7.33
N ARG A 471 -1.18 24.25 -7.95
CA ARG A 471 -1.88 22.95 -7.92
C ARG A 471 -1.06 21.79 -7.39
N GLY A 472 0.19 22.02 -6.98
CA GLY A 472 1.03 20.99 -6.43
C GLY A 472 2.49 21.10 -6.88
N ALA A 473 3.38 20.45 -6.15
CA ALA A 473 4.78 20.27 -6.54
C ALA A 473 4.96 18.84 -7.03
N SER A 474 5.66 18.64 -8.15
CA SER A 474 6.13 17.31 -8.54
C SER A 474 7.33 16.97 -7.63
N GLY A 475 7.03 16.41 -6.45
CA GLY A 475 8.01 16.13 -5.39
C GLY A 475 8.33 14.64 -5.21
N GLY A 476 7.90 13.77 -6.11
CA GLY A 476 8.04 12.32 -5.95
C GLY A 476 9.47 11.84 -5.74
N ALA A 477 10.44 12.42 -6.44
CA ALA A 477 11.86 12.12 -6.24
C ALA A 477 12.33 12.48 -4.81
N ILE A 478 11.80 13.58 -4.25
CA ILE A 478 12.14 14.05 -2.89
C ILE A 478 11.57 13.08 -1.84
N ALA A 479 10.31 12.65 -2.01
CA ALA A 479 9.69 11.66 -1.15
C ALA A 479 10.42 10.32 -1.19
N SER A 480 10.69 9.81 -2.41
CA SER A 480 11.38 8.54 -2.59
C SER A 480 12.78 8.54 -1.96
N ALA A 481 13.50 9.67 -2.06
CA ALA A 481 14.79 9.82 -1.41
C ALA A 481 14.67 9.83 0.13
N ALA A 482 13.71 10.57 0.70
CA ALA A 482 13.49 10.61 2.15
C ALA A 482 13.10 9.25 2.71
N VAL A 483 12.22 8.55 2.03
CA VAL A 483 11.78 7.20 2.43
C VAL A 483 12.91 6.18 2.27
N GLY A 484 13.63 6.17 1.15
CA GLY A 484 14.77 5.28 0.95
C GLY A 484 15.85 5.48 2.01
N LEU A 485 16.11 6.72 2.40
CA LEU A 485 17.06 7.06 3.46
C LEU A 485 16.55 6.63 4.85
N GLN A 486 15.25 6.82 5.13
CA GLN A 486 14.64 6.41 6.40
C GLN A 486 14.79 4.90 6.68
N ARG A 487 14.78 4.06 5.65
CA ARG A 487 14.90 2.61 5.79
C ARG A 487 16.22 2.13 6.37
N ILE A 488 17.28 2.86 6.11
CA ILE A 488 18.61 2.58 6.66
C ILE A 488 18.87 3.32 7.97
N ALA A 489 17.88 4.09 8.46
CA ALA A 489 18.00 4.80 9.71
C ALA A 489 17.96 3.83 10.90
N PRO A 490 18.90 3.95 11.85
CA PRO A 490 18.88 3.14 13.06
C PRO A 490 17.68 3.54 13.95
N PRO A 491 17.19 2.62 14.81
CA PRO A 491 16.17 2.93 15.79
C PRO A 491 16.60 4.13 16.67
N GLY A 492 15.72 5.12 16.81
CA GLY A 492 15.99 6.36 17.54
C GLY A 492 16.82 7.40 16.79
N GLY A 493 17.36 7.09 15.60
CA GLY A 493 18.21 7.95 14.79
C GLY A 493 17.46 8.69 13.68
N ILE A 494 17.92 9.89 13.37
CA ILE A 494 17.43 10.68 12.23
C ILE A 494 18.58 10.90 11.25
N LEU A 495 18.44 10.43 10.03
CA LEU A 495 19.44 10.57 8.98
C LEU A 495 19.20 11.82 8.12
N LEU A 496 20.26 12.45 7.71
CA LEU A 496 20.27 13.55 6.76
C LEU A 496 20.90 13.10 5.45
N SER A 497 20.24 13.35 4.32
CA SER A 497 20.90 13.25 3.02
C SER A 497 22.00 14.30 2.90
N ASP A 498 22.91 14.15 1.94
CA ASP A 498 24.00 15.11 1.71
C ASP A 498 23.47 16.51 1.39
N GLU A 499 22.36 16.62 0.63
CA GLU A 499 21.68 17.88 0.35
C GLU A 499 21.07 18.51 1.63
N ALA A 500 20.47 17.69 2.49
CA ALA A 500 19.93 18.17 3.76
C ALA A 500 21.05 18.58 4.71
N ALA A 501 22.12 17.81 4.79
CA ALA A 501 23.29 18.13 5.62
C ALA A 501 23.95 19.44 5.20
N ARG A 502 24.12 19.67 3.88
CA ARG A 502 24.63 20.95 3.36
C ARG A 502 23.70 22.14 3.67
N ALA A 503 22.40 21.95 3.48
CA ALA A 503 21.41 23.00 3.76
C ALA A 503 21.33 23.38 5.24
N LEU A 504 21.74 22.49 6.12
CA LEU A 504 21.63 22.60 7.58
C LEU A 504 22.97 22.80 8.31
N GLU A 505 24.09 22.81 7.59
CA GLU A 505 25.46 22.76 8.14
C GLU A 505 25.73 23.75 9.28
N ARG A 506 25.14 24.95 9.21
CA ARG A 506 25.31 26.01 10.22
C ARG A 506 24.31 25.92 11.39
N HIS A 507 23.28 25.09 11.28
CA HIS A 507 22.12 25.12 12.16
C HIS A 507 21.95 23.88 13.01
N VAL A 508 22.62 22.78 12.64
CA VAL A 508 22.50 21.50 13.35
C VAL A 508 23.87 20.89 13.61
N ASP A 509 23.95 20.11 14.66
CA ASP A 509 25.05 19.19 14.92
C ASP A 509 24.70 17.86 14.28
N ALA A 510 25.56 17.38 13.38
CA ALA A 510 25.39 16.14 12.66
C ALA A 510 26.69 15.33 12.65
N ALA A 511 26.61 14.04 12.96
CA ALA A 511 27.72 13.11 12.92
C ALA A 511 27.85 12.44 11.55
N ALA A 512 29.07 12.17 11.13
CA ALA A 512 29.32 11.32 9.98
C ALA A 512 28.96 9.86 10.29
N THR A 513 28.30 9.19 9.36
CA THR A 513 28.00 7.76 9.48
C THR A 513 28.78 6.96 8.43
N PRO A 514 28.99 5.66 8.61
CA PRO A 514 29.55 4.80 7.58
C PRO A 514 28.55 4.51 6.43
N LEU A 515 27.32 5.01 6.55
CA LEU A 515 26.26 4.77 5.58
C LEU A 515 26.44 5.64 4.33
N VAL A 516 26.12 5.05 3.19
CA VAL A 516 25.99 5.76 1.92
C VAL A 516 24.60 5.52 1.37
N PHE A 517 24.03 6.54 0.73
CA PHE A 517 22.71 6.47 0.12
C PHE A 517 22.76 7.02 -1.29
N ALA A 518 22.08 6.34 -2.21
CA ALA A 518 21.90 6.82 -3.58
C ALA A 518 20.40 7.09 -3.81
N ALA A 519 20.04 8.34 -4.04
CA ALA A 519 18.71 8.67 -4.53
C ALA A 519 18.51 8.06 -5.94
N PRO A 520 17.28 7.77 -6.38
CA PRO A 520 17.01 7.24 -7.70
C PRO A 520 17.68 8.07 -8.81
N GLY A 521 18.58 7.44 -9.58
CA GLY A 521 19.33 8.08 -10.67
C GLY A 521 20.52 8.94 -10.24
N ALA A 522 20.90 8.95 -8.96
CA ALA A 522 22.07 9.67 -8.43
C ALA A 522 23.20 8.73 -8.00
N ALA A 523 24.43 9.25 -7.94
CA ALA A 523 25.55 8.51 -7.38
C ALA A 523 25.42 8.39 -5.84
N PRO A 524 25.97 7.33 -5.21
CA PRO A 524 25.99 7.19 -3.76
C PRO A 524 26.66 8.40 -3.08
N GLN A 525 25.99 8.94 -2.06
CA GLN A 525 26.44 10.09 -1.28
C GLN A 525 26.56 9.71 0.19
N PRO A 526 27.46 10.35 0.97
CA PRO A 526 27.57 10.12 2.40
C PRO A 526 26.31 10.58 3.13
N VAL A 527 25.96 9.85 4.19
CA VAL A 527 24.83 10.14 5.05
C VAL A 527 25.32 10.63 6.40
N ARG A 528 24.64 11.58 6.99
CA ARG A 528 24.92 12.07 8.35
C ARG A 528 23.76 11.80 9.30
N GLU A 529 24.05 11.63 10.56
CA GLU A 529 23.06 11.47 11.61
C GLU A 529 22.85 12.82 12.32
N LEU A 530 21.60 13.23 12.46
CA LEU A 530 21.20 14.45 13.16
C LEU A 530 21.31 14.24 14.69
N LEU A 531 22.15 14.99 15.36
CA LEU A 531 22.36 14.91 16.81
C LEU A 531 21.57 15.97 17.58
N GLY A 532 21.41 17.16 17.01
CA GLY A 532 20.74 18.27 17.70
C GLY A 532 20.78 19.58 16.93
N GLU A 533 20.17 20.60 17.49
CA GLU A 533 20.30 21.98 17.00
C GLU A 533 21.59 22.60 17.52
N ARG A 534 22.29 23.31 16.64
CA ARG A 534 23.42 24.13 17.01
C ARG A 534 22.88 25.51 17.50
N TYR A 535 23.04 25.79 18.76
CA TYR A 535 22.77 27.13 19.29
C TYR A 535 23.90 28.06 18.86
N GLU A 536 23.66 29.03 17.98
CA GLU A 536 24.54 30.16 17.82
C GLU A 536 24.45 30.96 19.13
N ARG A 537 25.51 30.97 19.92
CA ARG A 537 25.65 31.97 21.01
C ARG A 537 25.61 33.34 20.35
N GLY A 538 24.57 34.10 20.61
CA GLY A 538 24.45 35.46 20.12
C GLY A 538 25.66 36.31 20.58
N PRO A 539 26.06 37.34 19.83
CA PRO A 539 27.23 38.18 20.14
C PRO A 539 27.15 38.92 21.50
N PHE A 540 26.09 38.74 22.24
CA PHE A 540 25.86 39.38 23.56
C PHE A 540 26.12 38.50 24.79
N GLU A 541 26.35 37.17 24.64
CA GLU A 541 26.64 36.31 25.81
C GLU A 541 28.12 36.26 26.23
N SER A 542 29.00 37.03 25.63
CA SER A 542 30.41 37.13 26.00
C SER A 542 30.74 38.28 26.95
N LEU A 543 29.76 38.93 27.53
CA LEU A 543 29.96 39.81 28.70
C LEU A 543 29.90 38.97 29.98
N GLU A 544 30.90 38.14 30.20
CA GLU A 544 31.20 37.64 31.55
C GLU A 544 31.52 38.84 32.42
N LEU A 545 30.73 39.00 33.50
CA LEU A 545 31.02 39.88 34.61
C LEU A 545 32.43 39.57 35.12
N GLY A 546 33.36 40.48 34.80
CA GLY A 546 34.69 40.42 35.35
C GLY A 546 34.62 40.40 36.87
N ASP A 547 35.44 39.55 37.49
CA ASP A 547 35.66 39.41 38.89
C ASP A 547 35.86 40.78 39.56
N ALA A 548 34.83 41.25 40.28
CA ALA A 548 35.02 42.30 41.26
C ALA A 548 35.54 41.63 42.52
N ALA A 549 36.85 41.85 42.82
CA ALA A 549 37.47 41.48 44.06
C ALA A 549 36.81 42.25 45.26
N PRO A 550 36.58 41.58 46.40
CA PRO A 550 36.04 42.26 47.57
C PRO A 550 37.07 43.17 48.18
N ILE A 551 36.66 44.42 48.49
CA ILE A 551 37.32 45.31 49.40
C ILE A 551 36.82 45.07 50.83
#